data_40432b6cda02f8b1fe39d9f8d3f35bf6
#
_entry.id   40432b6cda02f8b1fe39d9f8d3f35bf6
#
_cell.length_a   1.000
_cell.length_b   1.000
_cell.length_c   1.000
_cell.angle_alpha   90.00
_cell.angle_beta   90.00
_cell.angle_gamma   90.00
#
_symmetry.space_group_name_H-M   'P 1'
#
loop_
_entity.id
_entity.type
_entity.pdbx_description
1 polymer ?
#
loop_
_entity_poly.entity_id
_entity_poly.type
_entity_poly.pdbx_seq_one_letter_code
_entity_poly.pdbx_strand_id
1 'polypeptide(L)'
;MKSPESTRGRSDADQRERYPGPRSFADDPVDQRLFFGREREIASLKHRVRASRILLLFGKSGLGKTSLLQAGLFPAIREHAIFPVPVRFNQTDPPLRPNDVVNMIVEAVQTAATEQGIDGEVGATGSLWEFFKTTDFWLGDTLLVPLLVLDQFEEVFTLQDVAFRQALAAELGELATRGLPASIRRRRDAGDGGAASVRRARAR
;
A
#
# COMPACT_ATOMS: atom_id res chain seq x y z
N MET A 1 45.29 -5.20 46.20
CA MET A 1 44.89 -4.30 45.14
C MET A 1 44.35 -5.15 43.98
N LYS A 2 43.05 -5.24 43.85
CA LYS A 2 42.37 -5.90 42.72
C LYS A 2 41.68 -4.80 41.89
N SER A 3 42.06 -4.68 40.62
CA SER A 3 41.46 -3.75 39.66
C SER A 3 40.06 -4.21 39.30
N PRO A 4 39.07 -3.31 39.09
CA PRO A 4 37.76 -3.68 38.64
C PRO A 4 37.73 -3.90 37.11
N GLU A 5 37.21 -5.04 36.69
CA GLU A 5 36.89 -5.37 35.32
C GLU A 5 35.85 -4.39 34.75
N SER A 6 36.24 -3.76 33.68
CA SER A 6 35.39 -2.87 32.87
C SER A 6 34.29 -3.69 32.20
N THR A 7 33.07 -3.61 32.69
CA THR A 7 31.88 -4.08 32.01
C THR A 7 31.60 -3.14 30.83
N ARG A 8 32.03 -3.53 29.63
CA ARG A 8 31.67 -2.83 28.38
C ARG A 8 30.17 -2.92 28.22
N GLY A 9 29.48 -1.82 28.45
CA GLY A 9 28.07 -1.66 28.09
C GLY A 9 27.87 -1.93 26.59
N ARG A 10 27.07 -2.94 26.29
CA ARG A 10 26.56 -3.14 24.94
C ARG A 10 25.74 -1.90 24.55
N SER A 11 26.08 -1.26 23.45
CA SER A 11 25.39 -0.07 22.98
C SER A 11 23.94 -0.39 22.60
N ASP A 12 23.00 0.50 22.90
CA ASP A 12 21.57 0.41 22.51
C ASP A 12 21.36 0.19 21.01
N ALA A 13 22.33 0.52 20.17
CA ALA A 13 22.33 0.26 18.74
C ALA A 13 22.38 -1.23 18.40
N ASP A 14 23.10 -2.04 19.21
CA ASP A 14 23.26 -3.49 19.00
C ASP A 14 22.01 -4.30 19.41
N GLN A 15 21.09 -3.70 20.17
CA GLN A 15 19.83 -4.33 20.56
C GLN A 15 18.71 -4.16 19.52
N ARG A 16 18.83 -3.21 18.58
CA ARG A 16 17.82 -2.92 17.54
C ARG A 16 17.91 -3.85 16.32
N GLU A 17 18.97 -4.60 16.18
CA GLU A 17 19.15 -5.55 15.06
C GLU A 17 18.52 -6.93 15.28
N ARG A 18 17.89 -7.15 16.43
CA ARG A 18 17.26 -8.44 16.75
C ARG A 18 15.75 -8.29 16.69
N TYR A 19 15.06 -9.37 16.32
CA TYR A 19 13.62 -9.54 16.20
C TYR A 19 12.78 -8.44 16.90
N PRO A 20 11.89 -7.75 16.20
CA PRO A 20 11.19 -6.55 16.70
C PRO A 20 10.22 -6.83 17.86
N GLY A 21 10.17 -8.04 18.39
CA GLY A 21 9.23 -8.44 19.43
C GLY A 21 7.81 -8.64 18.89
N PRO A 22 6.76 -8.36 19.67
CA PRO A 22 5.37 -8.61 19.28
C PRO A 22 4.80 -7.61 18.25
N ARG A 23 5.55 -6.56 17.84
CA ARG A 23 5.09 -5.63 16.80
C ARG A 23 5.16 -6.25 15.42
N SER A 24 4.33 -5.75 14.49
CA SER A 24 4.45 -6.10 13.08
C SER A 24 5.74 -5.54 12.48
N PHE A 25 6.35 -6.28 11.56
CA PHE A 25 7.43 -5.75 10.71
C PHE A 25 6.88 -4.65 9.82
N ALA A 26 7.58 -3.52 9.78
CA ALA A 26 7.20 -2.34 9.03
C ALA A 26 7.81 -2.34 7.61
N ASP A 27 7.35 -1.40 6.78
CA ASP A 27 7.89 -1.15 5.45
C ASP A 27 9.14 -0.25 5.54
N ASP A 28 10.16 -0.71 6.22
CA ASP A 28 11.46 -0.04 6.34
C ASP A 28 12.62 -1.01 6.06
N PRO A 29 13.80 -0.50 5.66
CA PRO A 29 14.92 -1.35 5.25
C PRO A 29 15.47 -2.28 6.33
N VAL A 30 15.29 -1.96 7.62
CA VAL A 30 15.77 -2.79 8.73
C VAL A 30 14.84 -3.98 8.89
N ASP A 31 13.53 -3.72 9.02
CA ASP A 31 12.52 -4.76 9.17
C ASP A 31 12.45 -5.68 7.94
N GLN A 32 12.59 -5.13 6.74
CA GLN A 32 12.65 -5.92 5.49
C GLN A 32 13.79 -6.94 5.49
N ARG A 33 14.98 -6.56 5.98
CA ARG A 33 16.13 -7.48 6.08
C ARG A 33 15.93 -8.56 7.14
N LEU A 34 15.14 -8.29 8.15
CA LEU A 34 14.83 -9.25 9.22
C LEU A 34 13.63 -10.15 8.88
N PHE A 35 12.85 -9.79 7.86
CA PHE A 35 11.67 -10.53 7.42
C PHE A 35 12.03 -11.59 6.38
N PHE A 36 12.42 -12.77 6.83
CA PHE A 36 12.84 -13.90 5.99
C PHE A 36 11.96 -15.15 6.25
N GLY A 37 12.10 -16.15 5.36
CA GLY A 37 11.37 -17.42 5.47
C GLY A 37 9.94 -17.39 4.92
N ARG A 38 9.52 -16.28 4.28
CA ARG A 38 8.19 -16.12 3.67
C ARG A 38 8.28 -15.76 2.17
N GLU A 39 9.39 -16.08 1.52
CA GLU A 39 9.68 -15.72 0.12
C GLU A 39 8.65 -16.32 -0.85
N ARG A 40 8.18 -17.55 -0.56
CA ARG A 40 7.16 -18.22 -1.38
C ARG A 40 5.81 -17.53 -1.29
N GLU A 41 5.39 -17.14 -0.09
CA GLU A 41 4.15 -16.41 0.13
C GLU A 41 4.21 -15.02 -0.50
N ILE A 42 5.33 -14.31 -0.39
CA ILE A 42 5.55 -13.00 -1.02
C ILE A 42 5.46 -13.14 -2.54
N ALA A 43 6.14 -14.11 -3.14
CA ALA A 43 6.11 -14.35 -4.58
C ALA A 43 4.69 -14.68 -5.08
N SER A 44 3.97 -15.56 -4.37
CA SER A 44 2.59 -15.91 -4.68
C SER A 44 1.66 -14.71 -4.57
N LEU A 45 1.79 -13.91 -3.49
CA LEU A 45 0.97 -12.72 -3.26
C LEU A 45 1.24 -11.65 -4.32
N LYS A 46 2.52 -11.39 -4.65
CA LYS A 46 2.94 -10.48 -5.73
C LYS A 46 2.31 -10.88 -7.07
N HIS A 47 2.37 -12.17 -7.43
CA HIS A 47 1.75 -12.66 -8.66
C HIS A 47 0.23 -12.42 -8.66
N ARG A 48 -0.47 -12.76 -7.56
CA ARG A 48 -1.93 -12.59 -7.44
C ARG A 48 -2.35 -11.12 -7.49
N VAL A 49 -1.64 -10.22 -6.81
CA VAL A 49 -1.89 -8.77 -6.87
C VAL A 49 -1.77 -8.25 -8.29
N ARG A 50 -0.79 -8.71 -9.06
CA ARG A 50 -0.63 -8.31 -10.46
C ARG A 50 -1.70 -8.89 -11.38
N ALA A 51 -2.22 -10.08 -11.09
CA ALA A 51 -3.19 -10.78 -11.91
C ALA A 51 -4.66 -10.37 -11.62
N SER A 52 -4.96 -9.86 -10.42
CA SER A 52 -6.32 -9.62 -9.94
C SER A 52 -6.59 -8.14 -9.71
N ARG A 53 -7.84 -7.71 -9.89
CA ARG A 53 -8.29 -6.35 -9.53
C ARG A 53 -8.56 -6.21 -8.04
N ILE A 54 -9.11 -7.26 -7.45
CA ILE A 54 -9.37 -7.38 -6.01
C ILE A 54 -8.73 -8.67 -5.53
N LEU A 55 -8.07 -8.60 -4.40
CA LEU A 55 -7.50 -9.75 -3.71
C LEU A 55 -7.89 -9.70 -2.25
N LEU A 56 -8.48 -10.78 -1.75
CA LEU A 56 -8.79 -10.93 -0.33
C LEU A 56 -7.71 -11.78 0.36
N LEU A 57 -7.01 -11.16 1.31
CA LEU A 57 -6.05 -11.83 2.18
C LEU A 57 -6.70 -12.04 3.57
N PHE A 58 -7.01 -13.27 3.89
CA PHE A 58 -7.63 -13.63 5.18
C PHE A 58 -6.81 -14.66 5.93
N GLY A 59 -6.99 -14.71 7.24
CA GLY A 59 -6.30 -15.63 8.14
C GLY A 59 -6.46 -15.20 9.59
N LYS A 60 -6.16 -16.10 10.52
CA LYS A 60 -6.25 -15.82 11.97
C LYS A 60 -5.39 -14.60 12.34
N SER A 61 -5.79 -13.89 13.40
CA SER A 61 -4.96 -12.84 13.99
C SER A 61 -3.60 -13.42 14.42
N GLY A 62 -2.55 -12.63 14.34
CA GLY A 62 -1.20 -13.06 14.72
C GLY A 62 -0.44 -13.87 13.69
N LEU A 63 -1.03 -14.24 12.54
CA LEU A 63 -0.32 -14.96 11.46
C LEU A 63 0.65 -14.07 10.64
N GLY A 64 0.86 -12.83 11.06
CA GLY A 64 1.80 -11.91 10.40
C GLY A 64 1.30 -11.37 9.06
N LYS A 65 -0.02 -11.21 8.86
CA LYS A 65 -0.58 -10.63 7.63
C LYS A 65 -0.03 -9.23 7.35
N THR A 66 -0.06 -8.36 8.34
CA THR A 66 0.46 -6.98 8.22
C THR A 66 1.95 -6.97 7.94
N SER A 67 2.74 -7.82 8.60
CA SER A 67 4.18 -7.96 8.32
C SER A 67 4.44 -8.48 6.90
N LEU A 68 3.64 -9.47 6.44
CA LEU A 68 3.74 -10.00 5.07
C LEU A 68 3.43 -8.92 4.03
N LEU A 69 2.48 -8.03 4.31
CA LEU A 69 2.17 -6.89 3.45
C LEU A 69 3.30 -5.85 3.48
N GLN A 70 3.64 -5.35 4.66
CA GLN A 70 4.55 -4.21 4.82
C GLN A 70 6.00 -4.57 4.51
N ALA A 71 6.57 -5.56 5.18
CA ALA A 71 7.98 -5.92 5.00
C ALA A 71 8.22 -6.85 3.80
N GLY A 72 7.19 -7.56 3.32
CA GLY A 72 7.32 -8.51 2.22
C GLY A 72 6.79 -8.00 0.88
N LEU A 73 5.50 -7.73 0.80
CA LEU A 73 4.83 -7.40 -0.47
C LEU A 73 5.20 -5.99 -0.97
N PHE A 74 5.15 -4.98 -0.10
CA PHE A 74 5.32 -3.58 -0.51
C PHE A 74 6.65 -3.33 -1.23
N PRO A 75 7.82 -3.75 -0.71
CA PRO A 75 9.05 -3.62 -1.46
C PRO A 75 9.02 -4.39 -2.79
N ALA A 76 8.45 -5.60 -2.79
CA ALA A 76 8.42 -6.45 -3.98
C ALA A 76 7.53 -5.92 -5.12
N ILE A 77 6.48 -5.15 -4.83
CA ILE A 77 5.59 -4.58 -5.87
C ILE A 77 6.12 -3.26 -6.42
N ARG A 78 6.92 -2.51 -5.66
CA ARG A 78 7.55 -1.27 -6.16
C ARG A 78 8.44 -1.52 -7.37
N GLU A 79 9.07 -2.69 -7.46
CA GLU A 79 9.84 -3.13 -8.64
C GLU A 79 8.99 -3.21 -9.92
N HIS A 80 7.67 -3.26 -9.79
CA HIS A 80 6.71 -3.39 -10.90
C HIS A 80 5.90 -2.12 -11.14
N ALA A 81 6.44 -0.96 -10.78
CA ALA A 81 5.75 0.33 -10.91
C ALA A 81 4.37 0.36 -10.20
N ILE A 82 4.26 -0.32 -9.07
CA ILE A 82 3.08 -0.32 -8.21
C ILE A 82 3.49 0.26 -6.86
N PHE A 83 2.76 1.25 -6.35
CA PHE A 83 3.00 1.79 -5.02
C PHE A 83 1.88 1.44 -4.05
N PRO A 84 2.21 0.98 -2.82
CA PRO A 84 1.23 0.64 -1.81
C PRO A 84 0.59 1.88 -1.20
N VAL A 85 -0.72 1.81 -0.99
CA VAL A 85 -1.52 2.83 -0.31
C VAL A 85 -2.26 2.14 0.82
N PRO A 86 -1.71 2.12 2.04
CA PRO A 86 -2.40 1.58 3.19
C PRO A 86 -3.57 2.49 3.59
N VAL A 87 -4.75 1.89 3.71
CA VAL A 87 -5.98 2.56 4.16
C VAL A 87 -6.49 1.84 5.39
N ARG A 88 -6.82 2.57 6.44
CA ARG A 88 -7.41 2.06 7.67
C ARG A 88 -8.69 2.80 7.99
N PHE A 89 -9.68 2.06 8.49
CA PHE A 89 -10.99 2.59 8.85
C PHE A 89 -11.13 2.66 10.38
N ASN A 90 -10.15 3.29 11.02
CA ASN A 90 -10.13 3.43 12.47
C ASN A 90 -11.36 4.21 12.96
N GLN A 91 -11.67 4.05 14.24
CA GLN A 91 -12.67 4.88 14.88
C GLN A 91 -12.21 6.33 14.87
N THR A 92 -13.03 7.21 14.29
CA THR A 92 -12.78 8.65 14.23
C THR A 92 -13.82 9.39 15.08
N ASP A 93 -13.46 10.55 15.58
CA ASP A 93 -14.39 11.47 16.25
C ASP A 93 -14.36 12.80 15.50
N PRO A 94 -15.42 13.17 14.78
CA PRO A 94 -16.70 12.47 14.64
C PRO A 94 -16.65 11.20 13.79
N PRO A 95 -17.65 10.30 13.88
CA PRO A 95 -17.75 9.10 13.03
C PRO A 95 -17.79 9.45 11.55
N LEU A 96 -17.18 8.57 10.73
CA LEU A 96 -17.13 8.72 9.28
C LEU A 96 -18.55 8.68 8.68
N ARG A 97 -18.79 9.55 7.69
CA ARG A 97 -20.07 9.64 6.96
C ARG A 97 -19.90 8.99 5.58
N PRO A 98 -21.01 8.60 4.92
CA PRO A 98 -20.95 8.06 3.56
C PRO A 98 -20.16 8.93 2.56
N ASN A 99 -20.30 10.25 2.66
CA ASN A 99 -19.61 11.20 1.77
C ASN A 99 -18.10 11.33 2.07
N ASP A 100 -17.63 10.82 3.19
CA ASP A 100 -16.21 10.89 3.57
C ASP A 100 -15.39 9.77 2.91
N VAL A 101 -16.05 8.73 2.37
CA VAL A 101 -15.38 7.55 1.77
C VAL A 101 -14.39 7.95 0.68
N VAL A 102 -14.83 8.74 -0.28
CA VAL A 102 -13.99 9.17 -1.41
C VAL A 102 -12.84 10.03 -0.92
N ASN A 103 -13.15 11.05 -0.11
CA ASN A 103 -12.14 11.98 0.41
C ASN A 103 -11.07 11.26 1.23
N MET A 104 -11.48 10.36 2.12
CA MET A 104 -10.57 9.59 2.97
C MET A 104 -9.61 8.73 2.14
N ILE A 105 -10.10 8.03 1.12
CA ILE A 105 -9.25 7.19 0.26
C ILE A 105 -8.36 8.06 -0.63
N VAL A 106 -8.87 9.15 -1.18
CA VAL A 106 -8.08 10.12 -1.96
C VAL A 106 -6.96 10.72 -1.11
N GLU A 107 -7.27 11.14 0.12
CA GLU A 107 -6.26 11.66 1.07
C GLU A 107 -5.19 10.61 1.39
N ALA A 108 -5.59 9.36 1.62
CA ALA A 108 -4.63 8.27 1.84
C ALA A 108 -3.72 8.04 0.62
N VAL A 109 -4.26 8.14 -0.60
CA VAL A 109 -3.47 8.03 -1.84
C VAL A 109 -2.49 9.20 -1.97
N GLN A 110 -2.93 10.42 -1.71
CA GLN A 110 -2.09 11.62 -1.79
C GLN A 110 -0.98 11.60 -0.74
N THR A 111 -1.30 11.20 0.49
CA THR A 111 -0.33 11.03 1.57
C THR A 111 0.73 9.99 1.18
N ALA A 112 0.29 8.80 0.76
CA ALA A 112 1.21 7.74 0.34
C ALA A 112 2.06 8.13 -0.88
N ALA A 113 1.52 8.89 -1.82
CA ALA A 113 2.28 9.42 -2.95
C ALA A 113 3.35 10.41 -2.49
N THR A 114 2.97 11.37 -1.64
CA THR A 114 3.89 12.39 -1.09
C THR A 114 5.03 11.76 -0.30
N GLU A 115 4.73 10.82 0.59
CA GLU A 115 5.73 10.12 1.40
C GLU A 115 6.73 9.31 0.56
N GLN A 116 6.32 8.85 -0.61
CA GLN A 116 7.15 8.09 -1.54
C GLN A 116 7.77 8.96 -2.64
N GLY A 117 7.62 10.28 -2.60
CA GLY A 117 8.17 11.22 -3.60
C GLY A 117 7.54 11.05 -4.98
N ILE A 118 6.27 10.65 -5.02
CA ILE A 118 5.51 10.40 -6.24
C ILE A 118 4.71 11.67 -6.58
N ASP A 119 4.90 12.18 -7.78
CA ASP A 119 4.13 13.30 -8.30
C ASP A 119 2.75 12.82 -8.79
N GLY A 120 1.68 13.51 -8.39
CA GLY A 120 0.32 13.24 -8.84
C GLY A 120 -0.42 14.55 -9.09
N GLU A 121 -0.92 14.76 -10.31
CA GLU A 121 -1.87 15.83 -10.58
C GLU A 121 -3.25 15.36 -10.14
N VAL A 122 -3.83 16.05 -9.15
CA VAL A 122 -5.15 15.69 -8.60
C VAL A 122 -6.22 16.02 -9.65
N GLY A 123 -6.89 14.97 -10.11
CA GLY A 123 -8.03 15.09 -11.01
C GLY A 123 -9.36 15.35 -10.28
N ALA A 124 -10.47 15.16 -10.98
CA ALA A 124 -11.81 15.27 -10.41
C ALA A 124 -12.04 14.22 -9.30
N THR A 125 -12.75 14.62 -8.24
CA THR A 125 -12.96 13.80 -7.03
C THR A 125 -14.43 13.45 -6.79
N GLY A 126 -15.24 13.35 -7.82
CA GLY A 126 -16.66 12.99 -7.71
C GLY A 126 -16.88 11.54 -7.25
N SER A 127 -16.04 10.62 -7.72
CA SER A 127 -15.98 9.21 -7.26
C SER A 127 -14.53 8.72 -7.27
N LEU A 128 -14.27 7.58 -6.63
CA LEU A 128 -12.94 6.96 -6.70
C LEU A 128 -12.57 6.57 -8.13
N TRP A 129 -13.55 6.13 -8.93
CA TRP A 129 -13.29 5.79 -10.31
C TRP A 129 -12.90 7.01 -11.16
N GLU A 130 -13.58 8.16 -11.00
CA GLU A 130 -13.20 9.41 -11.67
C GLU A 130 -11.82 9.88 -11.24
N PHE A 131 -11.53 9.87 -9.95
CA PHE A 131 -10.23 10.21 -9.41
C PHE A 131 -9.11 9.39 -10.06
N PHE A 132 -9.20 8.06 -10.03
CA PHE A 132 -8.18 7.20 -10.63
C PHE A 132 -8.16 7.22 -12.17
N LYS A 133 -9.23 7.66 -12.81
CA LYS A 133 -9.27 7.85 -14.26
C LYS A 133 -8.53 9.11 -14.69
N THR A 134 -8.56 10.16 -13.88
CA THR A 134 -8.05 11.48 -14.21
C THR A 134 -6.72 11.82 -13.55
N THR A 135 -6.25 10.99 -12.61
CA THR A 135 -5.00 11.21 -11.90
C THR A 135 -3.93 10.22 -12.38
N ASP A 136 -2.81 10.75 -12.83
CA ASP A 136 -1.60 9.98 -13.14
C ASP A 136 -0.56 10.18 -12.03
N PHE A 137 0.08 9.10 -11.63
CA PHE A 137 1.11 9.09 -10.59
C PHE A 137 2.48 8.83 -11.19
N TRP A 138 3.45 9.72 -10.98
CA TRP A 138 4.77 9.66 -11.60
C TRP A 138 5.89 9.64 -10.56
N LEU A 139 6.85 8.74 -10.76
CA LEU A 139 8.13 8.77 -10.07
C LEU A 139 9.23 8.98 -11.13
N GLY A 140 9.71 10.20 -11.25
CA GLY A 140 10.54 10.60 -12.39
C GLY A 140 9.80 10.36 -13.71
N ASP A 141 10.37 9.54 -14.61
CA ASP A 141 9.78 9.19 -15.90
C ASP A 141 8.88 7.92 -15.83
N THR A 142 8.66 7.35 -14.66
CA THR A 142 7.89 6.11 -14.48
C THR A 142 6.48 6.40 -14.01
N LEU A 143 5.48 5.97 -14.79
CA LEU A 143 4.07 6.00 -14.35
C LEU A 143 3.80 4.84 -13.40
N LEU A 144 3.25 5.16 -12.24
CA LEU A 144 2.95 4.19 -11.19
C LEU A 144 1.46 3.89 -11.09
N VAL A 145 1.14 2.71 -10.56
CA VAL A 145 -0.22 2.28 -10.26
C VAL A 145 -0.40 2.17 -8.75
N PRO A 146 -1.39 2.85 -8.14
CA PRO A 146 -1.67 2.69 -6.72
C PRO A 146 -2.28 1.31 -6.44
N LEU A 147 -1.83 0.67 -5.37
CA LEU A 147 -2.44 -0.51 -4.78
C LEU A 147 -3.10 -0.13 -3.46
N LEU A 148 -4.41 0.01 -3.44
CA LEU A 148 -5.16 0.21 -2.19
C LEU A 148 -5.07 -1.05 -1.32
N VAL A 149 -4.57 -0.90 -0.11
CA VAL A 149 -4.43 -1.98 0.88
C VAL A 149 -5.31 -1.64 2.07
N LEU A 150 -6.49 -2.26 2.11
CA LEU A 150 -7.46 -2.06 3.18
C LEU A 150 -7.08 -3.00 4.34
N ASP A 151 -6.20 -2.52 5.23
CA ASP A 151 -5.75 -3.30 6.39
C ASP A 151 -6.79 -3.22 7.51
N GLN A 152 -6.98 -4.34 8.22
CA GLN A 152 -8.01 -4.48 9.26
C GLN A 152 -9.44 -4.19 8.74
N PHE A 153 -9.74 -4.61 7.51
CA PHE A 153 -11.01 -4.32 6.85
C PHE A 153 -12.23 -4.84 7.64
N GLU A 154 -12.05 -5.82 8.53
CA GLU A 154 -13.06 -6.28 9.47
C GLU A 154 -13.58 -5.19 10.41
N GLU A 155 -12.78 -4.15 10.68
CA GLU A 155 -13.19 -3.02 11.52
C GLU A 155 -14.30 -2.19 10.88
N VAL A 156 -14.41 -2.16 9.57
CA VAL A 156 -15.52 -1.52 8.84
C VAL A 156 -16.87 -2.06 9.30
N PHE A 157 -16.94 -3.37 9.58
CA PHE A 157 -18.20 -4.01 9.99
C PHE A 157 -18.55 -3.78 11.45
N THR A 158 -17.57 -3.47 12.29
CA THR A 158 -17.74 -3.27 13.73
C THR A 158 -17.79 -1.81 14.14
N LEU A 159 -17.06 -0.93 13.43
CA LEU A 159 -16.89 0.46 13.81
C LEU A 159 -17.73 1.44 12.97
N GLN A 160 -18.09 1.04 11.73
CA GLN A 160 -18.80 1.94 10.81
C GLN A 160 -20.28 1.57 10.67
N ASP A 161 -21.11 2.57 10.42
CA ASP A 161 -22.54 2.36 10.21
C ASP A 161 -22.89 1.71 8.86
N VAL A 162 -24.16 1.38 8.67
CA VAL A 162 -24.63 0.70 7.46
C VAL A 162 -24.49 1.61 6.24
N ALA A 163 -24.75 2.91 6.39
CA ALA A 163 -24.71 3.85 5.27
C ALA A 163 -23.28 4.04 4.75
N PHE A 164 -22.30 4.17 5.66
CA PHE A 164 -20.88 4.21 5.28
C PHE A 164 -20.45 2.92 4.57
N ARG A 165 -20.83 1.75 5.10
CA ARG A 165 -20.48 0.45 4.49
C ARG A 165 -21.06 0.31 3.09
N GLN A 166 -22.29 0.78 2.85
CA GLN A 166 -22.92 0.78 1.54
C GLN A 166 -22.20 1.72 0.56
N ALA A 167 -21.84 2.94 1.00
CA ALA A 167 -21.07 3.87 0.19
C ALA A 167 -19.69 3.29 -0.18
N LEU A 168 -18.96 2.74 0.79
CA LEU A 168 -17.69 2.09 0.54
C LEU A 168 -17.80 0.92 -0.43
N ALA A 169 -18.81 0.07 -0.27
CA ALA A 169 -19.06 -1.06 -1.16
C ALA A 169 -19.40 -0.61 -2.59
N ALA A 170 -20.15 0.49 -2.76
CA ALA A 170 -20.46 1.07 -4.06
C ALA A 170 -19.20 1.57 -4.76
N GLU A 171 -18.36 2.37 -4.09
CA GLU A 171 -17.12 2.92 -4.62
C GLU A 171 -16.11 1.80 -5.01
N LEU A 172 -15.88 0.84 -4.12
CA LEU A 172 -14.99 -0.30 -4.41
C LEU A 172 -15.56 -1.20 -5.51
N GLY A 173 -16.88 -1.39 -5.55
CA GLY A 173 -17.57 -2.15 -6.59
C GLY A 173 -17.44 -1.50 -7.95
N GLU A 174 -17.52 -0.16 -8.03
CA GLU A 174 -17.30 0.59 -9.27
C GLU A 174 -15.87 0.43 -9.77
N LEU A 175 -14.87 0.56 -8.90
CA LEU A 175 -13.46 0.32 -9.25
C LEU A 175 -13.23 -1.11 -9.76
N ALA A 176 -13.86 -2.10 -9.13
CA ALA A 176 -13.72 -3.50 -9.50
C ALA A 176 -14.32 -3.81 -10.87
N THR A 177 -15.50 -3.26 -11.17
CA THR A 177 -16.28 -3.56 -12.40
C THR A 177 -15.81 -2.75 -13.60
N ARG A 178 -15.67 -1.45 -13.46
CA ARG A 178 -15.22 -0.57 -14.57
C ARG A 178 -13.75 -0.75 -14.89
N GLY A 179 -12.95 -1.16 -13.90
CA GLY A 179 -11.51 -1.37 -14.02
C GLY A 179 -10.73 -0.08 -14.18
N LEU A 180 -9.41 -0.20 -14.05
CA LEU A 180 -8.48 0.90 -14.28
C LEU A 180 -8.56 1.35 -15.74
N PRO A 181 -8.33 2.64 -16.04
CA PRO A 181 -8.28 3.18 -17.39
C PRO A 181 -7.34 2.38 -18.29
N ALA A 182 -7.63 2.37 -19.59
CA ALA A 182 -6.86 1.61 -20.59
C ALA A 182 -5.36 2.00 -20.63
N SER A 183 -5.02 3.23 -20.24
CA SER A 183 -3.65 3.71 -20.07
C SER A 183 -2.90 2.94 -18.99
N ILE A 184 -3.53 2.70 -17.85
CA ILE A 184 -2.96 1.94 -16.73
C ILE A 184 -2.98 0.43 -17.03
N ARG A 185 -4.03 -0.09 -17.72
CA ARG A 185 -4.10 -1.51 -18.13
C ARG A 185 -2.98 -1.90 -19.09
N ARG A 186 -2.72 -1.14 -20.14
CA ARG A 186 -1.68 -1.45 -21.14
C ARG A 186 -0.28 -1.53 -20.54
N ARG A 187 -0.01 -0.85 -19.42
CA ARG A 187 1.30 -0.85 -18.76
C ARG A 187 1.45 -1.92 -17.71
N ARG A 188 0.36 -2.32 -17.07
CA ARG A 188 0.33 -3.50 -16.20
C ARG A 188 0.70 -4.78 -16.98
N ASP A 189 0.28 -4.83 -18.26
CA ASP A 189 0.56 -5.95 -19.16
C ASP A 189 1.93 -5.80 -19.86
N ALA A 190 2.44 -4.57 -20.02
CA ALA A 190 3.72 -4.26 -20.67
C ALA A 190 4.94 -4.30 -19.72
N GLY A 191 4.73 -4.49 -18.42
CA GLY A 191 5.80 -4.52 -17.41
C GLY A 191 6.80 -5.69 -17.53
N ASP A 192 6.64 -6.56 -18.51
CA ASP A 192 7.59 -7.64 -18.84
C ASP A 192 8.48 -7.34 -20.05
N GLY A 193 8.37 -6.17 -20.66
CA GLY A 193 9.18 -5.85 -21.85
C GLY A 193 9.20 -4.36 -22.21
N GLY A 194 10.21 -3.64 -21.82
CA GLY A 194 10.64 -2.46 -22.56
C GLY A 194 10.28 -1.09 -21.97
N ALA A 195 11.20 -0.55 -21.21
CA ALA A 195 11.30 0.89 -20.90
C ALA A 195 11.73 1.67 -22.16
N ALA A 196 10.85 1.85 -23.15
CA ALA A 196 11.13 2.75 -24.27
C ALA A 196 9.82 3.18 -24.94
N SER A 197 9.46 4.45 -24.80
CA SER A 197 8.61 5.26 -25.69
C SER A 197 7.48 6.05 -25.05
N VAL A 198 7.75 6.86 -24.02
CA VAL A 198 6.73 7.83 -23.54
C VAL A 198 7.23 9.28 -23.56
N ARG A 199 8.36 9.54 -24.22
CA ARG A 199 8.93 10.92 -24.32
C ARG A 199 8.18 11.90 -25.26
N ARG A 200 7.00 11.58 -25.83
CA ARG A 200 6.42 12.42 -26.91
C ARG A 200 5.09 13.11 -26.62
N ALA A 201 4.52 13.09 -25.42
CA ALA A 201 3.20 13.68 -25.17
C ALA A 201 3.18 14.98 -24.33
N ARG A 202 4.33 15.48 -23.85
CA ARG A 202 4.37 16.71 -23.04
C ARG A 202 4.84 17.99 -23.78
N ALA A 203 4.86 17.99 -25.11
CA ALA A 203 5.20 19.16 -25.92
C ALA A 203 4.10 19.43 -26.96
N ARG A 204 2.94 19.90 -26.49
CA ARG A 204 2.01 20.78 -27.25
C ARG A 204 0.98 21.37 -26.31
#